data_441787bed3c185ac3ccf5978acd7070f
#
_entry.id   441787bed3c185ac3ccf5978acd7070f
#
_cell.length_a   1.000
_cell.length_b   1.000
_cell.length_c   1.000
_cell.angle_alpha   90.00
_cell.angle_beta   90.00
_cell.angle_gamma   90.00
#
_symmetry.space_group_name_H-M   'P 1'
#
loop_
_entity.id
_entity.type
_entity.pdbx_description
1 polymer ?
#
loop_
_entity_poly.entity_id
_entity_poly.type
_entity_poly.pdbx_seq_one_letter_code
_entity_poly.pdbx_strand_id
1 'polypeptide(L)'
;MMDKRTLLKLVVLAFGASILLLVFGYTSGPKIVDEHTIRYVLEQEPSTLDPAKSSTSPEATVQLQLFDGLVRLDDKGEPEAALAKSWTVSDDGTRYTFHLRPNLKWSNGEPLTAHDFEYAWKRTLDPSTGADSAYMLYVLKNGEAFNNEKADRDDVGVEAIDDDTLVVTLEQPTAYFLKLLASHGYYPVNKKVVEANENWANDAETLVSNGPFKLLGWQHNGEMNFVKNEHYWDADEVVTKTMNWPISESQSTRLTLVEGGEADMMVEPPVADQQRLEEAGLLHIGPMLGNYYYLFNVKAEPFTNPDVRKAFSMVIDRKEIVKNIVKGGKEEAYAFVPY
;
A
#
# COMPACT_ATOMS: atom_id res chain seq x y z
N MET A 1 -9.11 -41.90 -56.07
CA MET A 1 -8.37 -40.65 -56.34
C MET A 1 -9.39 -39.53 -56.30
N MET A 2 -9.36 -38.69 -55.28
CA MET A 2 -10.36 -37.63 -55.09
C MET A 2 -10.09 -36.49 -56.06
N ASP A 3 -11.16 -36.02 -56.76
CA ASP A 3 -11.05 -34.95 -57.75
C ASP A 3 -10.59 -33.64 -57.09
N LYS A 4 -9.69 -32.89 -57.78
CA LYS A 4 -9.14 -31.61 -57.29
C LYS A 4 -10.22 -30.59 -56.91
N ARG A 5 -11.39 -30.63 -57.52
CA ARG A 5 -12.54 -29.77 -57.20
C ARG A 5 -13.18 -30.14 -55.85
N THR A 6 -13.25 -31.43 -55.54
CA THR A 6 -13.76 -31.92 -54.25
C THR A 6 -12.79 -31.63 -53.12
N LEU A 7 -11.47 -31.73 -53.36
CA LEU A 7 -10.43 -31.37 -52.40
C LEU A 7 -10.47 -29.86 -52.10
N LEU A 8 -10.60 -29.02 -53.13
CA LEU A 8 -10.69 -27.55 -52.94
C LEU A 8 -11.94 -27.15 -52.15
N LYS A 9 -13.08 -27.79 -52.36
CA LYS A 9 -14.31 -27.53 -51.59
C LYS A 9 -14.16 -27.93 -50.11
N LEU A 10 -13.48 -29.04 -49.82
CA LEU A 10 -13.22 -29.50 -48.48
C LEU A 10 -12.24 -28.55 -47.73
N VAL A 11 -11.21 -28.04 -48.42
CA VAL A 11 -10.26 -27.07 -47.87
C VAL A 11 -10.98 -25.74 -47.58
N VAL A 12 -11.81 -25.22 -48.47
CA VAL A 12 -12.57 -23.99 -48.25
C VAL A 12 -13.61 -24.15 -47.12
N LEU A 13 -14.26 -25.31 -47.00
CA LEU A 13 -15.17 -25.61 -45.88
C LEU A 13 -14.41 -25.72 -44.54
N ALA A 14 -13.23 -26.34 -44.51
CA ALA A 14 -12.42 -26.46 -43.34
C ALA A 14 -11.89 -25.08 -42.90
N PHE A 15 -11.43 -24.20 -43.82
CA PHE A 15 -11.02 -22.84 -43.53
C PHE A 15 -12.19 -21.97 -43.08
N GLY A 16 -13.36 -22.08 -43.70
CA GLY A 16 -14.58 -21.39 -43.30
C GLY A 16 -15.04 -21.79 -41.90
N ALA A 17 -15.00 -23.09 -41.57
CA ALA A 17 -15.34 -23.58 -40.24
C ALA A 17 -14.31 -23.13 -39.16
N SER A 18 -13.01 -23.06 -39.49
CA SER A 18 -11.98 -22.56 -38.60
C SER A 18 -12.12 -21.05 -38.31
N ILE A 19 -12.51 -20.26 -39.33
CA ILE A 19 -12.79 -18.82 -39.16
C ILE A 19 -14.06 -18.62 -38.36
N LEU A 20 -15.12 -19.42 -38.54
CA LEU A 20 -16.34 -19.38 -37.74
C LEU A 20 -16.05 -19.76 -36.28
N LEU A 21 -15.22 -20.76 -36.00
CA LEU A 21 -14.82 -21.16 -34.66
C LEU A 21 -13.94 -20.06 -33.96
N LEU A 22 -13.10 -19.36 -34.72
CA LEU A 22 -12.35 -18.22 -34.21
C LEU A 22 -13.27 -17.01 -33.93
N VAL A 23 -14.26 -16.75 -34.72
CA VAL A 23 -15.23 -15.64 -34.49
C VAL A 23 -16.20 -15.97 -33.35
N PHE A 24 -16.62 -17.23 -33.18
CA PHE A 24 -17.45 -17.65 -32.05
C PHE A 24 -16.65 -17.83 -30.74
N GLY A 25 -15.35 -18.01 -30.82
CA GLY A 25 -14.48 -18.07 -29.64
C GLY A 25 -14.21 -16.70 -29.00
N TYR A 26 -14.54 -15.59 -29.67
CA TYR A 26 -14.37 -14.21 -29.19
C TYR A 26 -15.66 -13.53 -28.74
N THR A 27 -16.77 -14.19 -28.68
CA THR A 27 -17.88 -13.71 -27.86
C THR A 27 -17.60 -14.15 -26.45
N SER A 28 -16.82 -13.35 -25.73
CA SER A 28 -16.83 -13.38 -24.26
C SER A 28 -18.30 -13.24 -23.87
N GLY A 29 -18.92 -14.32 -23.43
CA GLY A 29 -20.21 -14.25 -22.74
C GLY A 29 -20.06 -13.25 -21.59
N PRO A 30 -21.16 -12.71 -21.05
CA PRO A 30 -21.06 -11.80 -19.90
C PRO A 30 -20.20 -12.50 -18.87
N LYS A 31 -19.00 -11.91 -18.56
CA LYS A 31 -18.20 -12.36 -17.42
C LYS A 31 -19.14 -12.27 -16.23
N ILE A 32 -19.39 -13.40 -15.59
CA ILE A 32 -20.08 -13.40 -14.30
C ILE A 32 -19.12 -12.64 -13.38
N VAL A 33 -19.42 -11.36 -13.19
CA VAL A 33 -18.72 -10.55 -12.17
C VAL A 33 -19.20 -11.15 -10.86
N ASP A 34 -18.32 -11.82 -10.14
CA ASP A 34 -18.61 -12.21 -8.77
C ASP A 34 -18.73 -10.90 -7.99
N GLU A 35 -19.95 -10.57 -7.55
CA GLU A 35 -20.27 -9.33 -6.81
C GLU A 35 -19.44 -9.16 -5.50
N HIS A 36 -18.71 -10.20 -5.13
CA HIS A 36 -17.87 -10.23 -3.93
C HIS A 36 -16.35 -10.22 -4.22
N THR A 37 -15.95 -10.05 -5.48
CA THR A 37 -14.53 -9.99 -5.87
C THR A 37 -14.19 -8.59 -6.38
N ILE A 38 -13.12 -7.99 -5.87
CA ILE A 38 -12.55 -6.73 -6.36
C ILE A 38 -11.26 -7.04 -7.12
N ARG A 39 -11.14 -6.49 -8.35
CA ARG A 39 -9.96 -6.63 -9.20
C ARG A 39 -9.31 -5.26 -9.40
N TYR A 40 -8.17 -5.07 -8.76
CA TYR A 40 -7.38 -3.84 -8.84
C TYR A 40 -6.05 -4.12 -9.55
N VAL A 41 -5.68 -3.30 -10.53
CA VAL A 41 -4.37 -3.47 -11.19
C VAL A 41 -3.31 -2.72 -10.42
N LEU A 42 -2.42 -3.48 -9.75
CA LEU A 42 -1.30 -2.92 -9.02
C LEU A 42 -0.23 -2.42 -10.00
N GLU A 43 0.27 -1.22 -9.76
CA GLU A 43 1.16 -0.52 -10.69
C GLU A 43 2.59 -1.03 -10.70
N GLN A 44 3.02 -1.74 -9.66
CA GLN A 44 4.38 -2.26 -9.55
C GLN A 44 4.43 -3.45 -8.60
N GLU A 45 5.36 -4.36 -8.84
CA GLU A 45 5.68 -5.46 -7.95
C GLU A 45 6.20 -4.94 -6.60
N PRO A 46 5.57 -5.31 -5.45
CA PRO A 46 6.14 -5.03 -4.15
C PRO A 46 7.47 -5.73 -3.93
N SER A 47 8.47 -5.03 -3.44
CA SER A 47 9.77 -5.63 -3.12
C SER A 47 9.72 -6.47 -1.85
N THR A 48 8.84 -6.11 -0.94
CA THR A 48 8.55 -6.81 0.31
C THR A 48 7.21 -6.33 0.88
N LEU A 49 6.58 -7.14 1.71
CA LEU A 49 5.41 -6.74 2.49
C LEU A 49 5.73 -6.61 3.99
N ASP A 50 7.02 -6.63 4.36
CA ASP A 50 7.46 -6.32 5.72
C ASP A 50 7.26 -4.83 6.03
N PRO A 51 6.38 -4.45 6.97
CA PRO A 51 6.09 -3.04 7.27
C PRO A 51 7.32 -2.22 7.70
N ALA A 52 8.34 -2.86 8.27
CA ALA A 52 9.57 -2.18 8.64
C ALA A 52 10.46 -1.85 7.43
N LYS A 53 10.39 -2.63 6.35
CA LYS A 53 11.30 -2.54 5.20
C LYS A 53 10.65 -1.94 3.96
N SER A 54 9.33 -1.79 3.95
CA SER A 54 8.60 -1.18 2.83
C SER A 54 8.77 0.34 2.80
N SER A 55 8.86 0.90 1.60
CA SER A 55 9.08 2.34 1.39
C SER A 55 8.37 2.92 0.18
N THR A 56 7.60 2.09 -0.56
CA THR A 56 6.92 2.49 -1.80
C THR A 56 5.40 2.45 -1.67
N SER A 57 4.70 3.20 -2.53
CA SER A 57 3.24 3.25 -2.54
C SER A 57 2.58 1.91 -2.86
N PRO A 58 3.06 1.08 -3.81
CA PRO A 58 2.50 -0.24 -4.07
C PRO A 58 2.54 -1.16 -2.84
N GLU A 59 3.65 -1.16 -2.12
CA GLU A 59 3.81 -1.91 -0.87
C GLU A 59 2.78 -1.45 0.18
N ALA A 60 2.68 -0.13 0.39
CA ALA A 60 1.71 0.45 1.32
C ALA A 60 0.26 0.11 0.92
N THR A 61 -0.07 0.14 -0.38
CA THR A 61 -1.40 -0.21 -0.89
C THR A 61 -1.77 -1.66 -0.57
N VAL A 62 -0.84 -2.58 -0.73
CA VAL A 62 -1.03 -4.00 -0.38
C VAL A 62 -1.13 -4.16 1.14
N GLN A 63 -0.26 -3.50 1.90
CA GLN A 63 -0.23 -3.58 3.36
C GLN A 63 -1.51 -3.07 4.02
N LEU A 64 -2.17 -2.06 3.45
CA LEU A 64 -3.49 -1.59 3.92
C LEU A 64 -4.58 -2.68 3.85
N GLN A 65 -4.42 -3.70 3.01
CA GLN A 65 -5.35 -4.84 2.96
C GLN A 65 -4.97 -5.94 3.94
N LEU A 66 -3.69 -6.05 4.25
CA LEU A 66 -3.13 -7.16 5.03
C LEU A 66 -2.94 -6.84 6.50
N PHE A 67 -2.78 -5.57 6.85
CA PHE A 67 -2.49 -5.14 8.21
C PHE A 67 -3.46 -4.06 8.68
N ASP A 68 -3.63 -4.00 9.99
CA ASP A 68 -4.34 -2.95 10.70
C ASP A 68 -3.50 -2.51 11.92
N GLY A 69 -3.57 -1.22 12.25
CA GLY A 69 -2.82 -0.61 13.35
C GLY A 69 -3.64 -0.43 14.63
N LEU A 70 -3.08 0.32 15.58
CA LEU A 70 -3.82 0.75 16.77
C LEU A 70 -5.04 1.60 16.40
N VAL A 71 -4.85 2.47 15.42
CA VAL A 71 -5.87 3.36 14.85
C VAL A 71 -5.82 3.27 13.33
N ARG A 72 -6.91 3.62 12.67
CA ARG A 72 -7.01 3.86 11.23
C ARG A 72 -7.51 5.27 10.96
N LEU A 73 -7.49 5.74 9.73
CA LEU A 73 -8.06 7.03 9.37
C LEU A 73 -9.46 6.82 8.78
N ASP A 74 -10.39 7.68 9.18
CA ASP A 74 -11.71 7.74 8.57
C ASP A 74 -11.67 8.40 7.17
N ASP A 75 -12.82 8.54 6.53
CA ASP A 75 -12.98 9.18 5.21
C ASP A 75 -12.60 10.67 5.17
N LYS A 76 -12.42 11.30 6.33
CA LYS A 76 -11.97 12.69 6.49
C LYS A 76 -10.49 12.80 6.84
N GLY A 77 -9.80 11.66 6.98
CA GLY A 77 -8.42 11.61 7.41
C GLY A 77 -8.22 11.86 8.91
N GLU A 78 -9.27 11.64 9.74
CA GLU A 78 -9.18 11.73 11.18
C GLU A 78 -8.96 10.35 11.82
N PRO A 79 -8.18 10.25 12.92
CA PRO A 79 -7.91 8.99 13.57
C PRO A 79 -9.16 8.39 14.23
N GLU A 80 -9.45 7.13 13.92
CA GLU A 80 -10.49 6.34 14.58
C GLU A 80 -9.95 5.04 15.16
N ALA A 81 -10.69 4.46 16.12
CA ALA A 81 -10.31 3.25 16.83
C ALA A 81 -10.28 2.02 15.91
N ALA A 82 -9.13 1.36 15.82
CA ALA A 82 -8.95 0.10 15.11
C ALA A 82 -8.64 -1.03 16.10
N LEU A 83 -7.41 -1.57 16.16
CA LEU A 83 -7.05 -2.60 17.14
C LEU A 83 -7.08 -2.08 18.58
N ALA A 84 -6.78 -0.80 18.80
CA ALA A 84 -7.08 -0.15 20.07
C ALA A 84 -8.55 0.27 20.12
N LYS A 85 -9.30 -0.25 21.11
CA LYS A 85 -10.70 0.17 21.34
C LYS A 85 -10.81 1.57 21.95
N SER A 86 -9.74 2.03 22.64
CA SER A 86 -9.66 3.34 23.29
C SER A 86 -8.22 3.66 23.68
N TRP A 87 -7.96 4.94 23.97
CA TRP A 87 -6.70 5.41 24.53
C TRP A 87 -6.92 6.60 25.45
N THR A 88 -5.93 6.84 26.31
CA THR A 88 -5.84 8.03 27.16
C THR A 88 -4.53 8.75 26.91
N VAL A 89 -4.53 10.06 27.10
CA VAL A 89 -3.33 10.92 26.91
C VAL A 89 -3.07 11.65 28.22
N SER A 90 -1.80 11.72 28.63
CA SER A 90 -1.40 12.50 29.80
C SER A 90 -1.59 14.01 29.59
N ASP A 91 -1.69 14.77 30.65
CA ASP A 91 -1.91 16.23 30.61
C ASP A 91 -0.82 16.98 29.85
N ASP A 92 0.41 16.47 29.86
CA ASP A 92 1.53 17.03 29.13
C ASP A 92 1.61 16.58 27.66
N GLY A 93 0.69 15.72 27.20
CA GLY A 93 0.60 15.25 25.81
C GLY A 93 1.74 14.30 25.41
N THR A 94 2.54 13.78 26.34
CA THR A 94 3.70 12.94 26.01
C THR A 94 3.46 11.45 26.21
N ARG A 95 2.45 11.05 27.00
CA ARG A 95 2.20 9.64 27.31
C ARG A 95 0.82 9.22 26.84
N TYR A 96 0.78 8.17 26.04
CA TYR A 96 -0.44 7.52 25.56
C TYR A 96 -0.56 6.13 26.17
N THR A 97 -1.77 5.76 26.63
CA THR A 97 -2.07 4.41 27.05
C THR A 97 -3.17 3.86 26.16
N PHE A 98 -2.86 2.88 25.33
CA PHE A 98 -3.79 2.24 24.43
C PHE A 98 -4.35 0.96 25.07
N HIS A 99 -5.66 0.76 24.96
CA HIS A 99 -6.35 -0.46 25.38
C HIS A 99 -6.82 -1.21 24.15
N LEU A 100 -6.26 -2.39 23.90
CA LEU A 100 -6.60 -3.21 22.76
C LEU A 100 -8.00 -3.82 22.90
N ARG A 101 -8.58 -4.18 21.77
CA ARG A 101 -9.80 -5.00 21.73
C ARG A 101 -9.50 -6.39 22.29
N PRO A 102 -10.46 -7.06 22.93
CA PRO A 102 -10.27 -8.43 23.40
C PRO A 102 -10.23 -9.41 22.20
N ASN A 103 -9.54 -10.53 22.41
CA ASN A 103 -9.50 -11.65 21.45
C ASN A 103 -9.00 -11.33 20.05
N LEU A 104 -8.09 -10.35 19.91
CA LEU A 104 -7.41 -10.06 18.65
C LEU A 104 -6.60 -11.28 18.19
N LYS A 105 -6.59 -11.49 16.88
CA LYS A 105 -5.91 -12.64 16.28
C LYS A 105 -5.14 -12.25 15.02
N TRP A 106 -4.08 -12.95 14.79
CA TRP A 106 -3.39 -13.05 13.52
C TRP A 106 -4.19 -13.89 12.51
N SER A 107 -3.91 -13.75 11.23
CA SER A 107 -4.56 -14.51 10.15
C SER A 107 -4.38 -16.04 10.26
N ASN A 108 -3.38 -16.50 11.00
CA ASN A 108 -3.15 -17.91 11.33
C ASN A 108 -3.92 -18.38 12.60
N GLY A 109 -4.70 -17.50 13.23
CA GLY A 109 -5.50 -17.77 14.42
C GLY A 109 -4.76 -17.64 15.76
N GLU A 110 -3.45 -17.38 15.77
CA GLU A 110 -2.71 -17.07 17.00
C GLU A 110 -3.18 -15.76 17.63
N PRO A 111 -3.10 -15.59 18.95
CA PRO A 111 -3.41 -14.33 19.62
C PRO A 111 -2.48 -13.21 19.14
N LEU A 112 -3.06 -12.00 18.95
CA LEU A 112 -2.34 -10.76 18.75
C LEU A 112 -2.47 -9.92 20.01
N THR A 113 -1.35 -9.42 20.52
CA THR A 113 -1.26 -8.73 21.80
C THR A 113 -0.49 -7.41 21.70
N ALA A 114 -0.47 -6.62 22.78
CA ALA A 114 0.35 -5.41 22.90
C ALA A 114 1.85 -5.68 22.72
N HIS A 115 2.31 -6.89 23.07
CA HIS A 115 3.72 -7.29 22.89
C HIS A 115 4.14 -7.35 21.42
N ASP A 116 3.21 -7.63 20.48
CA ASP A 116 3.49 -7.63 19.05
C ASP A 116 3.77 -6.22 18.52
N PHE A 117 3.08 -5.19 19.06
CA PHE A 117 3.36 -3.78 18.75
C PHE A 117 4.71 -3.35 19.32
N GLU A 118 4.98 -3.66 20.59
CA GLU A 118 6.28 -3.35 21.22
C GLU A 118 7.42 -3.97 20.42
N TYR A 119 7.31 -5.24 20.07
CA TYR A 119 8.29 -5.95 19.25
C TYR A 119 8.48 -5.28 17.89
N ALA A 120 7.39 -5.00 17.17
CA ALA A 120 7.44 -4.43 15.83
C ALA A 120 8.13 -3.07 15.82
N TRP A 121 7.78 -2.17 16.75
CA TRP A 121 8.32 -0.82 16.76
C TRP A 121 9.80 -0.80 17.19
N LYS A 122 10.16 -1.59 18.21
CA LYS A 122 11.56 -1.76 18.60
C LYS A 122 12.40 -2.43 17.51
N ARG A 123 11.81 -3.33 16.72
CA ARG A 123 12.45 -3.95 15.56
C ARG A 123 12.67 -2.92 14.43
N THR A 124 11.67 -2.11 14.12
CA THR A 124 11.79 -1.05 13.10
C THR A 124 12.89 -0.06 13.44
N LEU A 125 13.05 0.28 14.74
CA LEU A 125 14.11 1.16 15.21
C LEU A 125 15.48 0.49 15.33
N ASP A 126 15.55 -0.84 15.32
CA ASP A 126 16.82 -1.57 15.45
C ASP A 126 17.68 -1.34 14.20
N PRO A 127 18.91 -0.80 14.31
CA PRO A 127 19.80 -0.55 13.18
C PRO A 127 20.04 -1.79 12.32
N SER A 128 20.04 -2.99 12.92
CA SER A 128 20.26 -4.25 12.23
C SER A 128 19.11 -4.63 11.28
N THR A 129 17.91 -4.08 11.48
CA THR A 129 16.77 -4.27 10.60
C THR A 129 16.94 -3.56 9.26
N GLY A 130 17.68 -2.42 9.26
CA GLY A 130 17.89 -1.60 8.07
C GLY A 130 16.58 -0.98 7.55
N ALA A 131 15.69 -0.56 8.45
CA ALA A 131 14.38 -0.01 8.11
C ALA A 131 14.48 1.42 7.58
N ASP A 132 14.11 1.65 6.33
CA ASP A 132 14.05 3.00 5.73
C ASP A 132 13.02 3.90 6.41
N SER A 133 11.99 3.30 7.02
CA SER A 133 10.90 3.98 7.73
C SER A 133 11.19 4.27 9.22
N ALA A 134 12.35 3.88 9.74
CA ALA A 134 12.70 4.05 11.17
C ALA A 134 12.52 5.50 11.67
N TYR A 135 12.81 6.50 10.84
CA TYR A 135 12.66 7.91 11.18
C TYR A 135 11.22 8.30 11.58
N MET A 136 10.20 7.56 11.12
CA MET A 136 8.80 7.82 11.49
C MET A 136 8.55 7.56 12.98
N LEU A 137 9.35 6.68 13.60
CA LEU A 137 9.26 6.32 15.02
C LEU A 137 10.18 7.17 15.92
N TYR A 138 10.90 8.16 15.37
CA TYR A 138 11.76 9.06 16.18
C TYR A 138 10.98 9.98 17.11
N VAL A 139 9.68 10.06 16.95
CA VAL A 139 8.78 10.72 17.92
C VAL A 139 8.68 9.97 19.25
N LEU A 140 9.00 8.67 19.28
CA LEU A 140 9.05 7.88 20.50
C LEU A 140 10.27 8.30 21.34
N LYS A 141 10.11 8.35 22.66
CA LYS A 141 11.21 8.60 23.57
C LYS A 141 12.38 7.65 23.27
N ASN A 142 13.58 8.20 23.17
CA ASN A 142 14.80 7.48 22.80
C ASN A 142 14.74 6.73 21.44
N GLY A 143 13.73 6.91 20.61
CA GLY A 143 13.60 6.22 19.30
C GLY A 143 14.78 6.53 18.38
N GLU A 144 15.08 7.82 18.15
CA GLU A 144 16.24 8.24 17.37
C GLU A 144 17.57 7.83 18.01
N ALA A 145 17.66 7.93 19.34
CA ALA A 145 18.87 7.57 20.07
C ALA A 145 19.20 6.08 19.93
N PHE A 146 18.19 5.20 20.07
CA PHE A 146 18.34 3.76 19.86
C PHE A 146 18.72 3.43 18.40
N ASN A 147 18.04 4.00 17.44
CA ASN A 147 18.36 3.77 16.01
C ASN A 147 19.77 4.24 15.64
N ASN A 148 20.34 5.22 16.37
CA ASN A 148 21.72 5.70 16.21
C ASN A 148 22.71 5.04 17.19
N GLU A 149 22.38 3.91 17.82
CA GLU A 149 23.23 3.16 18.77
C GLU A 149 23.67 4.00 20.02
N LYS A 150 22.84 4.96 20.46
CA LYS A 150 23.10 5.86 21.60
C LYS A 150 22.21 5.58 22.81
N ALA A 151 21.29 4.65 22.71
CA ALA A 151 20.42 4.19 23.80
C ALA A 151 20.18 2.70 23.66
N ASP A 152 19.76 2.04 24.74
CA ASP A 152 19.42 0.63 24.72
C ASP A 152 17.98 0.42 24.21
N ARG A 153 17.71 -0.78 23.69
CA ARG A 153 16.39 -1.19 23.19
C ARG A 153 15.28 -1.00 24.24
N ASP A 154 15.59 -1.26 25.50
CA ASP A 154 14.62 -1.18 26.60
C ASP A 154 14.31 0.27 27.03
N ASP A 155 15.13 1.24 26.60
CA ASP A 155 14.90 2.67 26.86
C ASP A 155 13.89 3.31 25.89
N VAL A 156 13.52 2.60 24.80
CA VAL A 156 12.58 3.11 23.81
C VAL A 156 11.18 3.23 24.42
N GLY A 157 10.55 4.37 24.23
CA GLY A 157 9.26 4.74 24.80
C GLY A 157 8.05 3.94 24.28
N VAL A 158 8.14 2.63 24.22
CA VAL A 158 7.03 1.72 23.93
C VAL A 158 7.14 0.49 24.83
N GLU A 159 6.07 0.17 25.56
CA GLU A 159 6.05 -0.90 26.56
C GLU A 159 4.66 -1.57 26.59
N ALA A 160 4.60 -2.86 26.43
CA ALA A 160 3.40 -3.67 26.69
C ALA A 160 3.35 -4.00 28.19
N ILE A 161 2.37 -3.43 28.90
CA ILE A 161 2.19 -3.66 30.33
C ILE A 161 1.56 -5.03 30.60
N ASP A 162 0.68 -5.45 29.71
CA ASP A 162 0.04 -6.75 29.63
C ASP A 162 -0.38 -7.03 28.19
N ASP A 163 -1.11 -8.11 27.94
CA ASP A 163 -1.52 -8.52 26.59
C ASP A 163 -2.41 -7.48 25.88
N ASP A 164 -3.16 -6.68 26.64
CA ASP A 164 -4.18 -5.75 26.10
C ASP A 164 -3.81 -4.27 26.31
N THR A 165 -2.70 -3.95 26.99
CA THR A 165 -2.32 -2.57 27.36
C THR A 165 -0.96 -2.20 26.82
N LEU A 166 -0.90 -1.23 25.91
CA LEU A 166 0.32 -0.66 25.35
C LEU A 166 0.50 0.78 25.86
N VAL A 167 1.63 1.06 26.49
CA VAL A 167 2.02 2.40 26.91
C VAL A 167 3.08 2.95 25.95
N VAL A 168 2.83 4.15 25.44
CA VAL A 168 3.74 4.85 24.53
C VAL A 168 4.13 6.19 25.14
N THR A 169 5.41 6.45 25.21
CA THR A 169 5.99 7.72 25.67
C THR A 169 6.68 8.40 24.50
N LEU A 170 6.34 9.65 24.24
CA LEU A 170 6.93 10.46 23.18
C LEU A 170 8.11 11.28 23.71
N GLU A 171 9.03 11.64 22.83
CA GLU A 171 10.15 12.55 23.14
C GLU A 171 9.63 13.95 23.50
N GLN A 172 8.57 14.39 22.86
CA GLN A 172 7.87 15.65 23.08
C GLN A 172 6.40 15.55 22.66
N PRO A 173 5.51 16.46 23.11
CA PRO A 173 4.13 16.47 22.68
C PRO A 173 4.04 16.58 21.15
N THR A 174 3.37 15.62 20.51
CA THR A 174 3.27 15.53 19.06
C THR A 174 1.80 15.44 18.65
N ALA A 175 1.23 16.57 18.22
CA ALA A 175 -0.20 16.70 17.95
C ALA A 175 -0.71 15.75 16.84
N TYR A 176 0.15 15.34 15.90
CA TYR A 176 -0.18 14.44 14.80
C TYR A 176 0.17 12.97 15.08
N PHE A 177 0.55 12.61 16.31
CA PHE A 177 1.00 11.26 16.64
C PHE A 177 -0.06 10.19 16.30
N LEU A 178 -1.33 10.42 16.62
CA LEU A 178 -2.39 9.45 16.27
C LEU A 178 -2.53 9.24 14.76
N LYS A 179 -2.29 10.26 13.93
CA LYS A 179 -2.28 10.11 12.47
C LYS A 179 -1.10 9.28 11.96
N LEU A 180 0.06 9.39 12.64
CA LEU A 180 1.22 8.55 12.31
C LEU A 180 0.95 7.06 12.55
N LEU A 181 0.19 6.72 13.59
CA LEU A 181 -0.12 5.33 13.94
C LEU A 181 -0.91 4.58 12.87
N ALA A 182 -1.56 5.30 11.95
CA ALA A 182 -2.26 4.70 10.81
C ALA A 182 -1.33 4.33 9.63
N SER A 183 -0.05 4.70 9.71
CA SER A 183 0.92 4.37 8.66
C SER A 183 1.58 3.01 8.89
N HIS A 184 2.01 2.38 7.79
CA HIS A 184 2.58 1.03 7.79
C HIS A 184 3.75 0.83 8.76
N GLY A 185 4.60 1.84 8.99
CA GLY A 185 5.71 1.76 9.94
C GLY A 185 5.31 1.46 11.39
N TYR A 186 4.02 1.62 11.72
CA TYR A 186 3.47 1.35 13.06
C TYR A 186 2.63 0.07 13.13
N TYR A 187 2.52 -0.70 12.04
CA TYR A 187 1.78 -1.96 12.09
C TYR A 187 2.51 -3.00 12.95
N PRO A 188 1.76 -3.84 13.68
CA PRO A 188 2.34 -4.94 14.42
C PRO A 188 2.81 -6.03 13.45
N VAL A 189 3.78 -6.84 13.87
CA VAL A 189 4.19 -8.06 13.16
C VAL A 189 4.27 -9.24 14.12
N ASN A 190 3.96 -10.44 13.63
CA ASN A 190 4.02 -11.64 14.46
C ASN A 190 5.49 -12.01 14.72
N LYS A 191 5.94 -11.81 15.97
CA LYS A 191 7.33 -12.04 16.38
C LYS A 191 7.84 -13.42 15.99
N LYS A 192 7.06 -14.47 16.22
CA LYS A 192 7.49 -15.86 15.97
C LYS A 192 7.75 -16.10 14.48
N VAL A 193 6.89 -15.52 13.62
CA VAL A 193 7.02 -15.66 12.18
C VAL A 193 8.25 -14.90 11.67
N VAL A 194 8.44 -13.67 12.13
CA VAL A 194 9.58 -12.83 11.76
C VAL A 194 10.91 -13.44 12.19
N GLU A 195 10.98 -13.98 13.41
CA GLU A 195 12.22 -14.60 13.93
C GLU A 195 12.51 -15.97 13.31
N ALA A 196 11.49 -16.67 12.80
CA ALA A 196 11.66 -17.98 12.18
C ALA A 196 12.14 -17.89 10.71
N ASN A 197 11.82 -16.80 10.01
CA ASN A 197 12.13 -16.63 8.58
C ASN A 197 12.38 -15.16 8.24
N GLU A 198 13.58 -14.81 7.85
CA GLU A 198 13.94 -13.43 7.45
C GLU A 198 13.17 -12.93 6.21
N ASN A 199 12.70 -13.86 5.36
CA ASN A 199 11.91 -13.58 4.15
C ASN A 199 10.41 -13.81 4.36
N TRP A 200 9.93 -13.78 5.60
CA TRP A 200 8.55 -14.08 5.98
C TRP A 200 7.48 -13.30 5.20
N ALA A 201 7.81 -12.12 4.72
CA ALA A 201 6.91 -11.18 4.06
C ALA A 201 7.08 -11.13 2.53
N ASN A 202 7.75 -12.13 1.93
CA ASN A 202 8.00 -12.17 0.49
C ASN A 202 7.24 -13.31 -0.20
N ASP A 203 6.43 -14.07 0.55
CA ASP A 203 5.66 -15.18 0.03
C ASP A 203 4.32 -15.31 0.77
N ALA A 204 3.26 -15.72 0.06
CA ALA A 204 1.94 -15.91 0.64
C ALA A 204 1.91 -17.03 1.69
N GLU A 205 2.73 -18.08 1.54
CA GLU A 205 2.77 -19.23 2.44
C GLU A 205 3.35 -18.86 3.82
N THR A 206 4.22 -17.86 3.87
CA THR A 206 4.93 -17.46 5.11
C THR A 206 4.38 -16.19 5.73
N LEU A 207 3.61 -15.40 4.99
CA LEU A 207 3.08 -14.13 5.46
C LEU A 207 1.92 -14.34 6.43
N VAL A 208 2.07 -13.82 7.65
CA VAL A 208 1.01 -13.76 8.66
C VAL A 208 0.68 -12.28 8.91
N SER A 209 -0.59 -11.94 8.78
CA SER A 209 -1.11 -10.58 8.84
C SER A 209 -2.29 -10.49 9.80
N ASN A 210 -2.85 -9.29 10.00
CA ASN A 210 -3.94 -9.05 10.96
C ASN A 210 -5.05 -8.16 10.41
N GLY A 211 -4.99 -7.80 9.14
CA GLY A 211 -5.94 -6.93 8.47
C GLY A 211 -7.17 -7.66 7.93
N PRO A 212 -8.02 -6.92 7.17
CA PRO A 212 -9.28 -7.45 6.64
C PRO A 212 -9.12 -8.61 5.65
N PHE A 213 -7.96 -8.71 5.00
CA PHE A 213 -7.64 -9.80 4.07
C PHE A 213 -6.35 -10.50 4.47
N LYS A 214 -6.21 -11.75 4.02
CA LYS A 214 -4.97 -12.52 4.04
C LYS A 214 -4.55 -12.84 2.62
N LEU A 215 -3.25 -12.90 2.38
CA LEU A 215 -2.68 -13.25 1.10
C LEU A 215 -2.87 -14.75 0.87
N LEU A 216 -3.56 -15.11 -0.21
CA LEU A 216 -3.81 -16.50 -0.60
C LEU A 216 -2.75 -17.01 -1.58
N GLY A 217 -2.24 -16.14 -2.45
CA GLY A 217 -1.22 -16.46 -3.43
C GLY A 217 -0.54 -15.20 -3.95
N TRP A 218 0.73 -15.32 -4.27
CA TRP A 218 1.53 -14.27 -4.86
C TRP A 218 2.40 -14.87 -5.97
N GLN A 219 1.96 -14.67 -7.20
CA GLN A 219 2.78 -14.96 -8.38
C GLN A 219 3.61 -13.71 -8.70
N HIS A 220 4.87 -13.74 -8.34
CA HIS A 220 5.78 -12.61 -8.57
C HIS A 220 5.78 -12.16 -10.03
N ASN A 221 5.70 -10.84 -10.25
CA ASN A 221 5.55 -10.19 -11.55
C ASN A 221 4.29 -10.63 -12.34
N GLY A 222 3.30 -11.18 -11.67
CA GLY A 222 2.06 -11.68 -12.25
C GLY A 222 0.83 -11.12 -11.56
N GLU A 223 0.42 -11.74 -10.46
CA GLU A 223 -0.77 -11.34 -9.72
C GLU A 223 -0.69 -11.69 -8.23
N MET A 224 -1.45 -10.95 -7.45
CA MET A 224 -1.69 -11.25 -6.03
C MET A 224 -3.16 -11.60 -5.83
N ASN A 225 -3.39 -12.67 -5.05
CA ASN A 225 -4.73 -13.14 -4.71
C ASN A 225 -4.96 -13.04 -3.20
N PHE A 226 -6.08 -12.45 -2.81
CA PHE A 226 -6.44 -12.24 -1.42
C PHE A 226 -7.79 -12.89 -1.12
N VAL A 227 -7.95 -13.32 0.11
CA VAL A 227 -9.22 -13.81 0.65
C VAL A 227 -9.51 -13.11 1.97
N LYS A 228 -10.79 -12.88 2.26
CA LYS A 228 -11.25 -12.33 3.54
C LYS A 228 -10.62 -13.08 4.71
N ASN A 229 -10.12 -12.33 5.68
CA ASN A 229 -9.58 -12.88 6.92
C ASN A 229 -10.69 -13.04 7.95
N GLU A 230 -11.08 -14.28 8.22
CA GLU A 230 -12.13 -14.60 9.19
C GLU A 230 -11.74 -14.28 10.63
N HIS A 231 -10.45 -14.04 10.90
CA HIS A 231 -9.92 -13.67 12.20
C HIS A 231 -9.77 -12.17 12.40
N TYR A 232 -10.08 -11.36 11.37
CA TYR A 232 -10.05 -9.91 11.48
C TYR A 232 -11.08 -9.43 12.52
N TRP A 233 -10.71 -8.47 13.34
CA TRP A 233 -11.54 -8.02 14.44
C TRP A 233 -12.89 -7.43 13.99
N ASP A 234 -12.94 -6.87 12.77
CA ASP A 234 -14.12 -6.25 12.15
C ASP A 234 -14.61 -7.08 10.94
N ALA A 235 -14.40 -8.40 10.96
CA ALA A 235 -14.68 -9.26 9.83
C ALA A 235 -16.15 -9.20 9.36
N ASP A 236 -17.09 -8.98 10.26
CA ASP A 236 -18.53 -8.94 9.93
C ASP A 236 -18.87 -7.75 9.01
N GLU A 237 -18.12 -6.65 9.07
CA GLU A 237 -18.30 -5.47 8.22
C GLU A 237 -17.61 -5.63 6.84
N VAL A 238 -16.74 -6.61 6.66
CA VAL A 238 -16.05 -6.86 5.39
C VAL A 238 -16.97 -7.63 4.44
N VAL A 239 -17.53 -6.96 3.46
CA VAL A 239 -18.44 -7.54 2.46
C VAL A 239 -17.69 -8.29 1.35
N THR A 240 -16.56 -7.76 0.91
CA THR A 240 -15.69 -8.35 -0.12
C THR A 240 -15.11 -9.68 0.35
N LYS A 241 -15.22 -10.73 -0.47
CA LYS A 241 -14.72 -12.07 -0.11
C LYS A 241 -13.33 -12.33 -0.64
N THR A 242 -13.05 -11.87 -1.85
CA THR A 242 -11.78 -12.11 -2.52
C THR A 242 -11.33 -10.85 -3.27
N MET A 243 -10.03 -10.74 -3.49
CA MET A 243 -9.46 -9.76 -4.40
C MET A 243 -8.45 -10.46 -5.31
N ASN A 244 -8.42 -10.04 -6.56
CA ASN A 244 -7.41 -10.46 -7.53
C ASN A 244 -6.73 -9.21 -8.10
N TRP A 245 -5.43 -9.08 -7.88
CA TRP A 245 -4.65 -7.91 -8.24
C TRP A 245 -3.56 -8.28 -9.26
N PRO A 246 -3.84 -8.21 -10.57
CA PRO A 246 -2.81 -8.32 -11.59
C PRO A 246 -1.81 -7.17 -11.46
N ILE A 247 -0.53 -7.43 -11.75
CA ILE A 247 0.57 -6.47 -11.62
C ILE A 247 1.00 -6.02 -13.01
N SER A 248 1.03 -4.71 -13.26
CA SER A 248 1.52 -4.17 -14.53
C SER A 248 2.06 -2.75 -14.38
N GLU A 249 3.32 -2.52 -14.76
CA GLU A 249 3.93 -1.19 -14.78
C GLU A 249 3.40 -0.31 -15.91
N SER A 250 2.88 -0.91 -16.99
CA SER A 250 2.38 -0.18 -18.15
C SER A 250 1.00 0.42 -17.90
N GLN A 251 0.91 1.75 -17.84
CA GLN A 251 -0.35 2.47 -17.71
C GLN A 251 -1.37 2.10 -18.80
N SER A 252 -0.91 1.95 -20.05
CA SER A 252 -1.78 1.56 -21.16
C SER A 252 -2.30 0.13 -21.02
N THR A 253 -1.49 -0.80 -20.53
CA THR A 253 -1.93 -2.17 -20.24
C THR A 253 -2.95 -2.17 -19.11
N ARG A 254 -2.71 -1.45 -18.02
CA ARG A 254 -3.67 -1.31 -16.92
C ARG A 254 -5.02 -0.79 -17.40
N LEU A 255 -4.99 0.28 -18.22
CA LEU A 255 -6.23 0.83 -18.79
C LEU A 255 -6.96 -0.19 -19.67
N THR A 256 -6.23 -0.96 -20.50
CA THR A 256 -6.82 -2.01 -21.33
C THR A 256 -7.50 -3.09 -20.50
N LEU A 257 -6.91 -3.51 -19.37
CA LEU A 257 -7.52 -4.48 -18.45
C LEU A 257 -8.83 -3.96 -17.84
N VAL A 258 -8.87 -2.69 -17.46
CA VAL A 258 -10.09 -2.07 -16.92
C VAL A 258 -11.17 -1.92 -18.00
N GLU A 259 -10.83 -1.39 -19.16
CA GLU A 259 -11.78 -1.21 -20.26
C GLU A 259 -12.26 -2.56 -20.84
N GLY A 260 -11.41 -3.58 -20.82
CA GLY A 260 -11.74 -4.96 -21.19
C GLY A 260 -12.58 -5.71 -20.16
N GLY A 261 -12.84 -5.10 -18.98
CA GLY A 261 -13.57 -5.75 -17.88
C GLY A 261 -12.78 -6.89 -17.23
N GLU A 262 -11.45 -6.89 -17.34
CA GLU A 262 -10.56 -7.83 -16.66
C GLU A 262 -10.15 -7.33 -15.28
N ALA A 263 -10.22 -6.01 -15.07
CA ALA A 263 -10.08 -5.36 -13.78
C ALA A 263 -11.22 -4.37 -13.57
N ASP A 264 -11.46 -4.00 -12.30
CA ASP A 264 -12.51 -3.07 -11.90
C ASP A 264 -11.95 -1.65 -11.73
N MET A 265 -10.68 -1.53 -11.34
CA MET A 265 -10.06 -0.24 -11.07
C MET A 265 -8.53 -0.26 -11.24
N MET A 266 -8.00 0.91 -11.49
CA MET A 266 -6.57 1.21 -11.53
C MET A 266 -6.31 2.63 -11.02
N VAL A 267 -5.08 2.94 -10.65
CA VAL A 267 -4.63 4.31 -10.38
C VAL A 267 -3.81 4.85 -11.55
N GLU A 268 -3.74 6.20 -11.65
CA GLU A 268 -2.91 6.93 -12.61
C GLU A 268 -3.08 6.47 -14.07
N PRO A 269 -4.25 6.66 -14.68
CA PRO A 269 -4.43 6.36 -16.10
C PRO A 269 -3.54 7.26 -16.98
N PRO A 270 -3.21 6.84 -18.21
CA PRO A 270 -2.39 7.64 -19.12
C PRO A 270 -2.95 9.05 -19.26
N VAL A 271 -2.09 10.07 -19.21
CA VAL A 271 -2.49 11.49 -19.30
C VAL A 271 -3.28 11.78 -20.59
N ALA A 272 -2.97 11.08 -21.68
CA ALA A 272 -3.68 11.23 -22.95
C ALA A 272 -5.15 10.79 -22.90
N ASP A 273 -5.48 9.85 -22.00
CA ASP A 273 -6.83 9.29 -21.85
C ASP A 273 -7.66 9.98 -20.76
N GLN A 274 -7.03 10.77 -19.88
CA GLN A 274 -7.72 11.36 -18.72
C GLN A 274 -8.96 12.17 -19.10
N GLN A 275 -8.87 13.01 -20.13
CA GLN A 275 -10.03 13.81 -20.56
C GLN A 275 -11.19 12.92 -21.03
N ARG A 276 -10.90 11.89 -21.81
CA ARG A 276 -11.91 10.93 -22.30
C ARG A 276 -12.56 10.16 -21.13
N LEU A 277 -11.76 9.75 -20.16
CA LEU A 277 -12.25 9.04 -18.98
C LEU A 277 -13.09 9.93 -18.06
N GLU A 278 -12.71 11.23 -17.94
CA GLU A 278 -13.47 12.23 -17.20
C GLU A 278 -14.83 12.49 -17.84
N GLU A 279 -14.84 12.71 -19.16
CA GLU A 279 -16.10 12.90 -19.95
C GLU A 279 -17.01 11.66 -19.88
N ALA A 280 -16.44 10.46 -19.74
CA ALA A 280 -17.19 9.23 -19.55
C ALA A 280 -17.66 8.96 -18.11
N GLY A 281 -17.26 9.81 -17.13
CA GLY A 281 -17.55 9.65 -15.72
C GLY A 281 -16.81 8.48 -15.05
N LEU A 282 -15.69 8.03 -15.65
CA LEU A 282 -14.87 6.92 -15.18
C LEU A 282 -13.63 7.37 -14.41
N LEU A 283 -13.25 8.64 -14.50
CA LEU A 283 -12.10 9.21 -13.78
C LEU A 283 -12.58 9.88 -12.49
N HIS A 284 -12.06 9.43 -11.37
CA HIS A 284 -12.25 10.04 -10.06
C HIS A 284 -10.95 10.70 -9.61
N ILE A 285 -10.99 12.01 -9.36
CA ILE A 285 -9.85 12.79 -8.87
C ILE A 285 -10.09 13.09 -7.39
N GLY A 286 -9.24 12.57 -6.52
CA GLY A 286 -9.26 12.85 -5.09
C GLY A 286 -8.07 13.69 -4.65
N PRO A 287 -8.20 14.46 -3.56
CA PRO A 287 -7.08 15.19 -2.99
C PRO A 287 -6.04 14.20 -2.43
N MET A 288 -4.76 14.46 -2.72
CA MET A 288 -3.65 13.73 -2.14
C MET A 288 -2.67 14.73 -1.50
N LEU A 289 -2.36 14.53 -0.23
CA LEU A 289 -1.35 15.32 0.47
C LEU A 289 0.04 14.85 0.08
N GLY A 290 0.51 15.27 -1.07
CA GLY A 290 1.79 14.88 -1.64
C GLY A 290 2.41 15.98 -2.46
N ASN A 291 3.73 15.98 -2.59
CA ASN A 291 4.47 16.95 -3.37
C ASN A 291 5.55 16.26 -4.19
N TYR A 292 5.65 16.61 -5.48
CA TYR A 292 6.72 16.15 -6.35
C TYR A 292 7.78 17.22 -6.50
N TYR A 293 9.04 16.89 -6.25
CA TYR A 293 10.14 17.85 -6.25
C TYR A 293 11.45 17.23 -6.76
N TYR A 294 12.37 18.09 -7.20
CA TYR A 294 13.75 17.74 -7.52
C TYR A 294 14.65 18.04 -6.33
N LEU A 295 15.55 17.09 -6.03
CA LEU A 295 16.61 17.29 -5.04
C LEU A 295 17.91 17.68 -5.74
N PHE A 296 18.58 18.69 -5.17
CA PHE A 296 19.93 19.03 -5.57
C PHE A 296 20.95 18.36 -4.66
N ASN A 297 21.99 17.74 -5.21
CA ASN A 297 23.13 17.33 -4.41
C ASN A 297 23.92 18.57 -3.97
N VAL A 298 23.60 19.09 -2.79
CA VAL A 298 24.22 20.31 -2.26
C VAL A 298 25.69 20.16 -1.89
N LYS A 299 26.25 18.96 -1.96
CA LYS A 299 27.68 18.67 -1.74
C LYS A 299 28.49 18.63 -3.04
N ALA A 300 27.82 18.70 -4.20
CA ALA A 300 28.45 18.66 -5.52
C ALA A 300 28.35 20.01 -6.22
N GLU A 301 29.44 20.44 -6.88
CA GLU A 301 29.43 21.63 -7.75
C GLU A 301 28.54 21.37 -9.01
N PRO A 302 27.82 22.37 -9.51
CA PRO A 302 27.76 23.77 -9.03
C PRO A 302 26.71 24.00 -7.92
N PHE A 303 26.07 22.95 -7.38
CA PHE A 303 24.92 23.05 -6.46
C PHE A 303 25.30 23.33 -5.01
N THR A 304 26.59 23.42 -4.68
CA THR A 304 27.08 23.98 -3.41
C THR A 304 26.63 25.43 -3.25
N ASN A 305 26.56 26.20 -4.35
CA ASN A 305 26.11 27.59 -4.36
C ASN A 305 24.56 27.66 -4.32
N PRO A 306 23.95 28.30 -3.30
CA PRO A 306 22.50 28.46 -3.18
C PRO A 306 21.88 29.30 -4.30
N ASP A 307 22.62 30.28 -4.87
CA ASP A 307 22.12 31.11 -5.96
C ASP A 307 21.95 30.31 -7.24
N VAL A 308 22.82 29.33 -7.50
CA VAL A 308 22.66 28.41 -8.61
C VAL A 308 21.42 27.56 -8.46
N ARG A 309 21.16 26.99 -7.27
CA ARG A 309 19.93 26.21 -7.00
C ARG A 309 18.67 27.07 -7.19
N LYS A 310 18.71 28.32 -6.71
CA LYS A 310 17.62 29.29 -6.89
C LYS A 310 17.38 29.61 -8.37
N ALA A 311 18.44 29.82 -9.16
CA ALA A 311 18.34 30.06 -10.60
C ALA A 311 17.66 28.88 -11.33
N PHE A 312 18.04 27.63 -11.02
CA PHE A 312 17.40 26.43 -11.55
C PHE A 312 15.90 26.39 -11.20
N SER A 313 15.56 26.70 -9.94
CA SER A 313 14.15 26.72 -9.51
C SER A 313 13.33 27.81 -10.24
N MET A 314 13.93 28.94 -10.58
CA MET A 314 13.25 30.06 -11.25
C MET A 314 12.96 29.81 -12.73
N VAL A 315 13.75 28.99 -13.42
CA VAL A 315 13.54 28.70 -14.85
C VAL A 315 12.50 27.61 -15.10
N ILE A 316 12.06 26.91 -14.05
CA ILE A 316 11.03 25.87 -14.16
C ILE A 316 9.64 26.53 -14.18
N ASP A 317 8.98 26.48 -15.33
CA ASP A 317 7.59 26.92 -15.46
C ASP A 317 6.64 25.83 -14.92
N ARG A 318 6.32 25.93 -13.62
CA ARG A 318 5.44 24.96 -12.95
C ARG A 318 4.04 24.97 -13.52
N LYS A 319 3.56 26.16 -13.93
CA LYS A 319 2.22 26.31 -14.49
C LYS A 319 2.07 25.59 -15.82
N GLU A 320 3.06 25.70 -16.71
CA GLU A 320 3.05 24.98 -17.98
C GLU A 320 3.17 23.46 -17.76
N ILE A 321 3.99 23.01 -16.80
CA ILE A 321 4.11 21.59 -16.45
C ILE A 321 2.77 21.06 -15.95
N VAL A 322 2.14 21.72 -14.99
CA VAL A 322 0.86 21.28 -14.42
C VAL A 322 -0.24 21.28 -15.50
N LYS A 323 -0.36 22.35 -16.27
CA LYS A 323 -1.42 22.52 -17.26
C LYS A 323 -1.30 21.57 -18.44
N ASN A 324 -0.08 21.35 -18.96
CA ASN A 324 0.11 20.70 -20.25
C ASN A 324 0.75 19.31 -20.18
N ILE A 325 1.46 18.99 -19.09
CA ILE A 325 2.21 17.72 -18.95
C ILE A 325 1.54 16.79 -17.95
N VAL A 326 1.42 17.19 -16.69
CA VAL A 326 0.96 16.27 -15.64
C VAL A 326 -0.56 16.23 -15.48
N LYS A 327 -1.27 17.33 -15.69
CA LYS A 327 -2.75 17.41 -15.64
C LYS A 327 -3.37 16.75 -14.38
N GLY A 328 -4.60 16.22 -14.50
CA GLY A 328 -5.22 15.36 -13.49
C GLY A 328 -5.44 16.03 -12.13
N GLY A 329 -5.85 17.32 -12.10
CA GLY A 329 -6.15 18.02 -10.84
C GLY A 329 -4.93 18.44 -10.00
N LYS A 330 -3.70 18.26 -10.52
CA LYS A 330 -2.47 18.66 -9.83
C LYS A 330 -2.34 20.19 -9.82
N GLU A 331 -1.69 20.72 -8.77
CA GLU A 331 -1.46 22.16 -8.58
C GLU A 331 0.03 22.50 -8.53
N GLU A 332 0.36 23.76 -8.75
CA GLU A 332 1.74 24.25 -8.68
C GLU A 332 2.20 24.32 -7.23
N ALA A 333 3.32 23.66 -6.92
CA ALA A 333 3.92 23.71 -5.60
C ALA A 333 5.08 24.72 -5.54
N TYR A 334 5.02 25.64 -4.59
CA TYR A 334 6.07 26.63 -4.32
C TYR A 334 6.71 26.45 -2.94
N ALA A 335 6.20 25.52 -2.15
CA ALA A 335 6.74 25.10 -0.86
C ALA A 335 6.87 23.57 -0.80
N PHE A 336 7.70 23.06 0.12
CA PHE A 336 7.88 21.63 0.33
C PHE A 336 6.63 20.99 0.96
N VAL A 337 6.00 21.72 1.89
CA VAL A 337 4.74 21.29 2.52
C VAL A 337 3.58 21.78 1.69
N PRO A 338 2.66 20.93 1.23
CA PRO A 338 1.43 21.34 0.55
C PRO A 338 0.55 22.22 1.46
N TYR A 339 -0.25 23.09 0.84
CA TYR A 339 -1.18 23.98 1.56
C TYR A 339 -2.47 23.26 1.92
#